data_a867190f12c962f6a974758107efc3ce
#
_entry.id   a867190f12c962f6a974758107efc3ce
#
_cell.length_a   1.000
_cell.length_b   1.000
_cell.length_c   1.000
_cell.angle_alpha   90.00
_cell.angle_beta   90.00
_cell.angle_gamma   90.00
#
_symmetry.space_group_name_H-M   'P 1'
#
loop_
_entity.id
_entity.type
_entity.pdbx_description
1 polymer ?
#
loop_
_entity_poly.entity_id
_entity_poly.type
_entity_poly.pdbx_seq_one_letter_code
_entity_poly.pdbx_strand_id
1 'polypeptide(L)'
;MLGTGKMKHVSLTLQVENDLKHQLSIGALKPGARLITKNLAEQLGMSITPVREALLRLVSVNALSVAPAQAFTVPEVGKCQLDEINRIRYELELMAVALAVENLTPQDLAELQELLEKLQQAQEKGDMEQIINVNRLFRLAIYHRSNMPILCEMIEQLWVRMGPGLHYLYEAINPAELREHIENYHLLLAALKAKDKEGCRHCLAEIMQQNIAILYQQYNR
;
A
#
# COMPACT_ATOMS: atom_id res chain seq x y z
N MET A 1 -32.40 25.97 13.11
CA MET A 1 -32.04 26.31 11.73
C MET A 1 -30.55 26.56 11.65
N LEU A 2 -29.84 25.75 10.89
CA LEU A 2 -28.65 26.06 10.10
C LEU A 2 -28.05 24.72 9.64
N GLY A 3 -28.74 24.12 8.65
CA GLY A 3 -28.19 23.04 7.87
C GLY A 3 -27.56 23.64 6.62
N THR A 4 -26.27 23.83 6.61
CA THR A 4 -25.51 23.98 5.37
C THR A 4 -24.56 22.79 5.30
N GLY A 5 -24.90 21.82 4.46
CA GLY A 5 -24.02 20.72 4.06
C GLY A 5 -22.75 21.31 3.45
N LYS A 6 -21.74 21.52 4.26
CA LYS A 6 -20.38 21.78 3.79
C LYS A 6 -19.91 20.48 3.14
N MET A 7 -19.89 20.45 1.80
CA MET A 7 -18.96 19.54 1.10
C MET A 7 -17.59 19.72 1.77
N LYS A 8 -17.05 18.64 2.34
CA LYS A 8 -15.69 18.66 2.89
C LYS A 8 -14.74 18.97 1.73
N HIS A 9 -14.33 20.21 1.59
CA HIS A 9 -13.19 20.56 0.77
C HIS A 9 -11.99 19.88 1.40
N VAL A 10 -11.52 18.78 0.80
CA VAL A 10 -10.25 18.16 1.19
C VAL A 10 -9.18 19.22 0.99
N SER A 11 -8.39 19.53 2.02
CA SER A 11 -7.36 20.57 1.89
C SER A 11 -6.34 20.15 0.84
N LEU A 12 -5.81 21.10 0.06
CA LEU A 12 -4.77 20.84 -0.94
C LEU A 12 -3.57 20.10 -0.33
N THR A 13 -3.19 20.45 0.88
CA THR A 13 -2.14 19.75 1.64
C THR A 13 -2.44 18.25 1.82
N LEU A 14 -3.68 17.90 2.17
CA LEU A 14 -4.09 16.52 2.38
C LEU A 14 -4.16 15.74 1.05
N GLN A 15 -4.55 16.40 -0.04
CA GLN A 15 -4.52 15.77 -1.37
C GLN A 15 -3.09 15.40 -1.76
N VAL A 16 -2.15 16.34 -1.66
CA VAL A 16 -0.72 16.11 -1.95
C VAL A 16 -0.14 15.03 -1.04
N GLU A 17 -0.48 15.05 0.25
CA GLU A 17 -0.04 14.04 1.22
C GLU A 17 -0.52 12.64 0.82
N ASN A 18 -1.80 12.50 0.45
CA ASN A 18 -2.39 11.23 0.06
C ASN A 18 -1.80 10.71 -1.25
N ASP A 19 -1.60 11.58 -2.24
CA ASP A 19 -0.98 11.21 -3.52
C ASP A 19 0.46 10.70 -3.32
N LEU A 20 1.24 11.39 -2.49
CA LEU A 20 2.61 10.97 -2.18
C LEU A 20 2.64 9.68 -1.35
N LYS A 21 1.73 9.50 -0.37
CA LYS A 21 1.58 8.24 0.36
C LYS A 21 1.26 7.09 -0.57
N HIS A 22 0.36 7.31 -1.53
CA HIS A 22 0.04 6.31 -2.53
C HIS A 22 1.27 5.93 -3.35
N GLN A 23 1.96 6.92 -3.97
CA GLN A 23 3.16 6.68 -4.76
C GLN A 23 4.27 5.96 -3.96
N LEU A 24 4.49 6.37 -2.70
CA LEU A 24 5.42 5.69 -1.81
C LEU A 24 4.99 4.24 -1.57
N SER A 25 3.72 4.00 -1.22
CA SER A 25 3.23 2.67 -0.84
C SER A 25 3.26 1.63 -1.95
N ILE A 26 3.29 2.06 -3.20
CA ILE A 26 3.43 1.17 -4.37
C ILE A 26 4.86 1.12 -4.92
N GLY A 27 5.82 1.83 -4.33
CA GLY A 27 7.21 1.86 -4.80
C GLY A 27 7.44 2.69 -6.08
N ALA A 28 6.49 3.54 -6.47
CA ALA A 28 6.65 4.38 -7.66
C ALA A 28 7.77 5.42 -7.52
N LEU A 29 8.08 5.82 -6.29
CA LEU A 29 9.17 6.75 -5.99
C LEU A 29 10.45 5.97 -5.68
N LYS A 30 11.50 6.22 -6.48
CA LYS A 30 12.80 5.56 -6.32
C LYS A 30 13.45 5.92 -4.99
N PRO A 31 14.02 4.94 -4.23
CA PRO A 31 14.86 5.21 -3.08
C PRO A 31 15.98 6.21 -3.40
N GLY A 32 16.25 7.14 -2.48
CA GLY A 32 17.21 8.22 -2.70
C GLY A 32 16.73 9.37 -3.59
N ALA A 33 15.57 9.27 -4.24
CA ALA A 33 15.03 10.34 -5.08
C ALA A 33 14.78 11.62 -4.25
N ARG A 34 15.15 12.76 -4.83
CA ARG A 34 14.95 14.09 -4.22
C ARG A 34 13.62 14.67 -4.67
N LEU A 35 12.78 15.00 -3.73
CA LEU A 35 11.50 15.67 -3.94
C LEU A 35 11.69 17.18 -3.74
N ILE A 36 11.80 17.91 -4.87
CA ILE A 36 12.00 19.36 -4.85
C ILE A 36 10.62 20.02 -4.78
N THR A 37 10.34 20.71 -3.69
CA THR A 37 9.03 21.35 -3.41
C THR A 37 8.54 22.22 -4.55
N LYS A 38 9.44 23.02 -5.16
CA LYS A 38 9.10 23.90 -6.28
C LYS A 38 8.63 23.11 -7.50
N ASN A 39 9.36 22.06 -7.88
CA ASN A 39 9.04 21.23 -9.05
C ASN A 39 7.69 20.49 -8.83
N LEU A 40 7.46 19.95 -7.63
CA LEU A 40 6.19 19.32 -7.29
C LEU A 40 5.02 20.31 -7.33
N ALA A 41 5.22 21.52 -6.81
CA ALA A 41 4.19 22.56 -6.85
C ALA A 41 3.83 22.96 -8.30
N GLU A 42 4.83 23.11 -9.17
CA GLU A 42 4.64 23.38 -10.60
C GLU A 42 3.90 22.23 -11.31
N GLN A 43 4.30 20.97 -11.07
CA GLN A 43 3.65 19.78 -11.65
C GLN A 43 2.19 19.65 -11.22
N LEU A 44 1.88 19.96 -9.96
CA LEU A 44 0.53 19.87 -9.40
C LEU A 44 -0.32 21.13 -9.66
N GLY A 45 0.24 22.18 -10.25
CA GLY A 45 -0.46 23.46 -10.47
C GLY A 45 -0.86 24.15 -9.16
N MET A 46 -0.06 24.00 -8.10
CA MET A 46 -0.36 24.46 -6.74
C MET A 46 0.70 25.46 -6.25
N SER A 47 0.39 26.18 -5.17
CA SER A 47 1.40 26.98 -4.48
C SER A 47 2.37 26.08 -3.68
N ILE A 48 3.54 26.62 -3.35
CA ILE A 48 4.62 25.90 -2.65
C ILE A 48 4.17 25.48 -1.23
N THR A 49 3.36 26.30 -0.57
CA THR A 49 3.00 26.10 0.85
C THR A 49 2.31 24.76 1.14
N PRO A 50 1.20 24.37 0.49
CA PRO A 50 0.55 23.09 0.77
C PRO A 50 1.44 21.89 0.43
N VAL A 51 2.28 22.00 -0.61
CA VAL A 51 3.23 20.93 -0.98
C VAL A 51 4.30 20.75 0.11
N ARG A 52 4.87 21.87 0.59
CA ARG A 52 5.87 21.81 1.68
C ARG A 52 5.29 21.25 2.97
N GLU A 53 4.07 21.65 3.33
CA GLU A 53 3.38 21.11 4.51
C GLU A 53 3.15 19.59 4.39
N ALA A 54 2.69 19.11 3.24
CA ALA A 54 2.51 17.70 2.98
C ALA A 54 3.83 16.91 3.12
N LEU A 55 4.91 17.41 2.53
CA LEU A 55 6.23 16.81 2.65
C LEU A 55 6.73 16.76 4.10
N LEU A 56 6.54 17.83 4.88
CA LEU A 56 6.90 17.86 6.30
C LEU A 56 6.09 16.85 7.14
N ARG A 57 4.79 16.67 6.84
CA ARG A 57 3.97 15.64 7.48
C ARG A 57 4.48 14.23 7.16
N LEU A 58 4.89 13.97 5.92
CA LEU A 58 5.49 12.69 5.54
C LEU A 58 6.83 12.44 6.24
N VAL A 59 7.62 13.49 6.49
CA VAL A 59 8.84 13.37 7.31
C VAL A 59 8.50 13.03 8.76
N SER A 60 7.47 13.66 9.36
CA SER A 60 7.09 13.40 10.77
C SER A 60 6.66 11.95 11.04
N VAL A 61 6.19 11.23 10.01
CA VAL A 61 5.82 9.81 10.08
C VAL A 61 6.90 8.86 9.51
N ASN A 62 8.11 9.38 9.25
CA ASN A 62 9.24 8.63 8.68
C ASN A 62 8.96 8.00 7.29
N ALA A 63 8.02 8.57 6.53
CA ALA A 63 7.77 8.21 5.15
C ALA A 63 8.75 8.87 4.18
N LEU A 64 9.26 10.04 4.54
CA LEU A 64 10.34 10.77 3.86
C LEU A 64 11.42 11.15 4.87
N SER A 65 12.60 11.52 4.37
CA SER A 65 13.70 12.09 5.16
C SER A 65 14.07 13.48 4.63
N VAL A 66 14.77 14.25 5.46
CA VAL A 66 15.32 15.55 5.09
C VAL A 66 16.83 15.40 4.95
N ALA A 67 17.34 15.64 3.74
CA ALA A 67 18.77 15.68 3.45
C ALA A 67 19.35 17.08 3.73
N PRO A 68 20.70 17.23 3.77
CA PRO A 68 21.34 18.53 3.79
C PRO A 68 20.78 19.46 2.73
N ALA A 69 20.75 20.77 3.01
CA ALA A 69 20.11 21.80 2.18
C ALA A 69 18.58 21.70 2.09
N GLN A 70 17.92 21.09 3.09
CA GLN A 70 16.46 21.00 3.22
C GLN A 70 15.76 20.31 2.03
N ALA A 71 16.46 19.42 1.32
CA ALA A 71 15.83 18.58 0.30
C ALA A 71 15.09 17.41 0.96
N PHE A 72 13.84 17.18 0.55
CA PHE A 72 13.10 15.97 0.93
C PHE A 72 13.59 14.80 0.08
N THR A 73 13.78 13.64 0.70
CA THR A 73 14.26 12.44 0.01
C THR A 73 13.44 11.22 0.37
N VAL A 74 13.28 10.32 -0.58
CA VAL A 74 12.71 8.99 -0.39
C VAL A 74 13.73 8.14 0.37
N PRO A 75 13.41 7.56 1.54
CA PRO A 75 14.36 6.77 2.31
C PRO A 75 14.80 5.51 1.56
N GLU A 76 16.04 5.08 1.80
CA GLU A 76 16.48 3.71 1.53
C GLU A 76 15.89 2.80 2.60
N VAL A 77 15.33 1.65 2.19
CA VAL A 77 14.83 0.63 3.10
C VAL A 77 15.82 -0.52 3.14
N GLY A 78 16.62 -0.60 4.19
CA GLY A 78 17.56 -1.71 4.38
C GLY A 78 16.86 -3.01 4.78
N LYS A 79 17.54 -4.16 4.58
CA LYS A 79 16.99 -5.49 4.86
C LYS A 79 16.46 -5.63 6.28
N CYS A 80 17.22 -5.21 7.31
CA CYS A 80 16.78 -5.29 8.70
C CYS A 80 15.51 -4.50 8.97
N GLN A 81 15.39 -3.32 8.38
CA GLN A 81 14.19 -2.50 8.50
C GLN A 81 12.99 -3.14 7.77
N LEU A 82 13.24 -3.72 6.60
CA LEU A 82 12.21 -4.45 5.87
C LEU A 82 11.70 -5.66 6.66
N ASP A 83 12.62 -6.42 7.30
CA ASP A 83 12.28 -7.55 8.17
C ASP A 83 11.39 -7.11 9.34
N GLU A 84 11.76 -6.03 10.02
CA GLU A 84 10.98 -5.47 11.12
C GLU A 84 9.58 -5.05 10.66
N ILE A 85 9.48 -4.28 9.57
CA ILE A 85 8.20 -3.83 9.01
C ILE A 85 7.32 -5.04 8.66
N ASN A 86 7.87 -6.06 8.00
CA ASN A 86 7.09 -7.21 7.58
C ASN A 86 6.61 -8.07 8.75
N ARG A 87 7.43 -8.22 9.81
CA ARG A 87 7.01 -8.94 11.03
C ARG A 87 5.82 -8.23 11.68
N ILE A 88 5.86 -6.91 11.80
CA ILE A 88 4.77 -6.14 12.41
C ILE A 88 3.53 -6.21 11.50
N ARG A 89 3.68 -6.00 10.20
CA ARG A 89 2.57 -6.09 9.24
C ARG A 89 1.90 -7.45 9.27
N TYR A 90 2.67 -8.52 9.36
CA TYR A 90 2.15 -9.89 9.41
C TYR A 90 1.12 -10.04 10.54
N GLU A 91 1.47 -9.63 11.76
CA GLU A 91 0.57 -9.72 12.90
C GLU A 91 -0.67 -8.82 12.75
N LEU A 92 -0.47 -7.56 12.32
CA LEU A 92 -1.56 -6.60 12.18
C LEU A 92 -2.53 -6.98 11.05
N GLU A 93 -2.01 -7.42 9.90
CA GLU A 93 -2.84 -7.76 8.74
C GLU A 93 -3.61 -9.07 8.97
N LEU A 94 -3.02 -10.08 9.63
CA LEU A 94 -3.74 -11.28 10.03
C LEU A 94 -4.83 -11.01 11.09
N MET A 95 -4.61 -10.04 11.98
CA MET A 95 -5.65 -9.55 12.89
C MET A 95 -6.78 -8.89 12.10
N ALA A 96 -6.45 -8.00 11.16
CA ALA A 96 -7.43 -7.26 10.39
C ALA A 96 -8.31 -8.17 9.53
N VAL A 97 -7.73 -9.16 8.82
CA VAL A 97 -8.51 -10.10 8.00
C VAL A 97 -9.46 -10.92 8.84
N ALA A 98 -9.01 -11.45 10.00
CA ALA A 98 -9.85 -12.26 10.89
C ALA A 98 -11.07 -11.47 11.44
N LEU A 99 -10.89 -10.18 11.73
CA LEU A 99 -11.97 -9.29 12.18
C LEU A 99 -12.90 -8.88 11.04
N ALA A 100 -12.39 -8.75 9.81
CA ALA A 100 -13.15 -8.33 8.65
C ALA A 100 -14.18 -9.39 8.19
N VAL A 101 -13.87 -10.68 8.36
CA VAL A 101 -14.69 -11.81 7.87
C VAL A 101 -16.17 -11.68 8.22
N GLU A 102 -16.47 -11.26 9.46
CA GLU A 102 -17.86 -11.15 9.94
C GLU A 102 -18.60 -9.92 9.40
N ASN A 103 -17.86 -8.91 8.93
CA ASN A 103 -18.39 -7.61 8.57
C ASN A 103 -18.54 -7.42 7.05
N LEU A 104 -17.99 -8.33 6.25
CA LEU A 104 -18.07 -8.27 4.79
C LEU A 104 -19.51 -8.47 4.30
N THR A 105 -19.97 -7.55 3.48
CA THR A 105 -21.28 -7.63 2.79
C THR A 105 -21.13 -8.32 1.44
N PRO A 106 -22.25 -8.78 0.80
CA PRO A 106 -22.20 -9.27 -0.56
C PRO A 106 -21.63 -8.27 -1.58
N GLN A 107 -21.84 -6.97 -1.35
CA GLN A 107 -21.29 -5.92 -2.20
C GLN A 107 -19.77 -5.82 -2.05
N ASP A 108 -19.25 -5.93 -0.82
CA ASP A 108 -17.81 -5.94 -0.58
C ASP A 108 -17.14 -7.15 -1.25
N LEU A 109 -17.78 -8.31 -1.21
CA LEU A 109 -17.30 -9.52 -1.88
C LEU A 109 -17.31 -9.38 -3.41
N ALA A 110 -18.29 -8.67 -3.98
CA ALA A 110 -18.31 -8.35 -5.41
C ALA A 110 -17.17 -7.38 -5.79
N GLU A 111 -16.92 -6.34 -4.99
CA GLU A 111 -15.80 -5.42 -5.18
C GLU A 111 -14.45 -6.16 -5.12
N LEU A 112 -14.27 -7.07 -4.16
CA LEU A 112 -13.07 -7.90 -4.05
C LEU A 112 -12.90 -8.82 -5.27
N GLN A 113 -13.99 -9.35 -5.81
CA GLN A 113 -13.95 -10.15 -7.04
C GLN A 113 -13.46 -9.30 -8.23
N GLU A 114 -13.98 -8.08 -8.41
CA GLU A 114 -13.53 -7.16 -9.46
C GLU A 114 -12.05 -6.79 -9.31
N LEU A 115 -11.59 -6.56 -8.07
CA LEU A 115 -10.17 -6.29 -7.81
C LEU A 115 -9.28 -7.49 -8.15
N LEU A 116 -9.73 -8.71 -7.86
CA LEU A 116 -9.02 -9.93 -8.21
C LEU A 116 -8.90 -10.11 -9.74
N GLU A 117 -9.96 -9.81 -10.48
CA GLU A 117 -9.95 -9.84 -11.95
C GLU A 117 -8.96 -8.78 -12.52
N LYS A 118 -8.93 -7.58 -11.95
CA LYS A 118 -7.95 -6.54 -12.32
C LYS A 118 -6.51 -6.98 -12.00
N LEU A 119 -6.29 -7.65 -10.88
CA LEU A 119 -4.99 -8.20 -10.51
C LEU A 119 -4.51 -9.23 -11.53
N GLN A 120 -5.40 -10.15 -11.91
CA GLN A 120 -5.12 -11.15 -12.92
C GLN A 120 -4.77 -10.52 -14.28
N GLN A 121 -5.58 -9.55 -14.73
CA GLN A 121 -5.30 -8.82 -15.98
C GLN A 121 -3.96 -8.07 -15.94
N ALA A 122 -3.61 -7.46 -14.81
CA ALA A 122 -2.33 -6.78 -14.64
C ALA A 122 -1.15 -7.78 -14.73
N GLN A 123 -1.30 -8.97 -14.13
CA GLN A 123 -0.30 -10.04 -14.22
C GLN A 123 -0.15 -10.57 -15.65
N GLU A 124 -1.24 -10.77 -16.38
CA GLU A 124 -1.21 -11.21 -17.79
C GLU A 124 -0.48 -10.20 -18.68
N LYS A 125 -0.61 -8.90 -18.40
CA LYS A 125 0.05 -7.81 -19.13
C LYS A 125 1.49 -7.57 -18.67
N GLY A 126 1.88 -8.11 -17.52
CA GLY A 126 3.17 -7.81 -16.89
C GLY A 126 3.28 -6.37 -16.38
N ASP A 127 2.15 -5.73 -16.07
CA ASP A 127 2.09 -4.36 -15.54
C ASP A 127 2.38 -4.36 -14.04
N MET A 128 3.65 -4.21 -13.67
CA MET A 128 4.11 -4.29 -12.28
C MET A 128 3.47 -3.23 -11.39
N GLU A 129 3.29 -2.01 -11.89
CA GLU A 129 2.66 -0.94 -11.12
C GLU A 129 1.23 -1.31 -10.76
N GLN A 130 0.45 -1.78 -11.73
CA GLN A 130 -0.91 -2.23 -11.47
C GLN A 130 -0.96 -3.47 -10.57
N ILE A 131 -0.04 -4.42 -10.71
CA ILE A 131 0.04 -5.59 -9.83
C ILE A 131 0.20 -5.15 -8.38
N ILE A 132 1.18 -4.28 -8.08
CA ILE A 132 1.43 -3.80 -6.73
C ILE A 132 0.25 -2.97 -6.21
N ASN A 133 -0.29 -2.08 -7.04
CA ASN A 133 -1.40 -1.20 -6.67
C ASN A 133 -2.67 -2.00 -6.37
N VAL A 134 -3.08 -2.91 -7.26
CA VAL A 134 -4.31 -3.68 -7.09
C VAL A 134 -4.19 -4.67 -5.94
N ASN A 135 -3.01 -5.32 -5.75
CA ASN A 135 -2.74 -6.12 -4.56
C ASN A 135 -2.98 -5.31 -3.26
N ARG A 136 -2.41 -4.10 -3.20
CA ARG A 136 -2.62 -3.21 -2.05
C ARG A 136 -4.10 -2.87 -1.86
N LEU A 137 -4.81 -2.48 -2.91
CA LEU A 137 -6.23 -2.12 -2.85
C LEU A 137 -7.09 -3.30 -2.39
N PHE A 138 -6.86 -4.51 -2.91
CA PHE A 138 -7.56 -5.72 -2.52
C PHE A 138 -7.43 -5.98 -1.00
N ARG A 139 -6.22 -5.89 -0.48
CA ARG A 139 -5.94 -6.13 0.93
C ARG A 139 -6.55 -5.04 1.82
N LEU A 140 -6.42 -3.77 1.46
CA LEU A 140 -7.00 -2.66 2.21
C LEU A 140 -8.53 -2.69 2.21
N ALA A 141 -9.17 -3.08 1.09
CA ALA A 141 -10.63 -3.26 1.03
C ALA A 141 -11.11 -4.27 2.08
N ILE A 142 -10.36 -5.36 2.32
CA ILE A 142 -10.64 -6.31 3.39
C ILE A 142 -10.42 -5.66 4.75
N TYR A 143 -9.26 -5.03 4.99
CA TYR A 143 -8.88 -4.55 6.33
C TYR A 143 -9.80 -3.44 6.83
N HIS A 144 -10.32 -2.57 5.97
CA HIS A 144 -11.30 -1.55 6.34
C HIS A 144 -12.60 -2.14 6.88
N ARG A 145 -12.91 -3.40 6.59
CA ARG A 145 -14.06 -4.14 7.15
C ARG A 145 -13.78 -4.74 8.54
N SER A 146 -12.57 -4.60 9.06
CA SER A 146 -12.27 -4.99 10.45
C SER A 146 -12.99 -4.14 11.49
N ASN A 147 -13.53 -2.98 11.12
CA ASN A 147 -14.10 -1.96 12.01
C ASN A 147 -13.09 -1.44 13.07
N MET A 148 -11.79 -1.51 12.75
CA MET A 148 -10.70 -1.02 13.58
C MET A 148 -9.91 0.08 12.85
N PRO A 149 -10.33 1.34 12.86
CA PRO A 149 -9.70 2.41 12.08
C PRO A 149 -8.23 2.64 12.47
N ILE A 150 -7.87 2.54 13.74
CA ILE A 150 -6.48 2.69 14.20
C ILE A 150 -5.60 1.57 13.63
N LEU A 151 -6.09 0.31 13.62
CA LEU A 151 -5.38 -0.82 13.04
C LEU A 151 -5.14 -0.60 11.54
N CYS A 152 -6.15 -0.16 10.80
CA CYS A 152 -6.03 0.14 9.38
C CYS A 152 -5.00 1.26 9.12
N GLU A 153 -5.04 2.34 9.91
CA GLU A 153 -4.07 3.43 9.82
C GLU A 153 -2.63 2.94 10.05
N MET A 154 -2.40 2.11 11.07
CA MET A 154 -1.08 1.52 11.34
C MET A 154 -0.60 0.65 10.17
N ILE A 155 -1.47 -0.19 9.61
CA ILE A 155 -1.15 -1.02 8.44
C ILE A 155 -0.77 -0.13 7.25
N GLU A 156 -1.57 0.90 6.94
CA GLU A 156 -1.29 1.81 5.83
C GLU A 156 0.02 2.57 6.00
N GLN A 157 0.34 3.02 7.22
CA GLN A 157 1.64 3.66 7.50
C GLN A 157 2.81 2.71 7.25
N LEU A 158 2.69 1.44 7.62
CA LEU A 158 3.72 0.43 7.38
C LEU A 158 3.88 0.13 5.88
N TRP A 159 2.78 0.13 5.11
CA TRP A 159 2.84 0.04 3.65
C TRP A 159 3.63 1.20 3.03
N VAL A 160 3.38 2.42 3.49
CA VAL A 160 4.11 3.62 3.02
C VAL A 160 5.60 3.51 3.35
N ARG A 161 5.95 3.05 4.55
CA ARG A 161 7.36 2.92 4.98
C ARG A 161 8.11 1.79 4.28
N MET A 162 7.41 0.71 3.92
CA MET A 162 7.98 -0.40 3.16
C MET A 162 8.12 -0.05 1.68
N GLY A 163 7.22 0.79 1.16
CA GLY A 163 7.00 1.00 -0.27
C GLY A 163 8.25 1.33 -1.08
N PRO A 164 9.19 2.19 -0.61
CA PRO A 164 10.43 2.42 -1.35
C PRO A 164 11.20 1.14 -1.67
N GLY A 165 11.15 0.13 -0.79
CA GLY A 165 11.72 -1.19 -1.06
C GLY A 165 11.05 -1.94 -2.21
N LEU A 166 9.76 -1.68 -2.48
CA LEU A 166 9.04 -2.28 -3.61
C LEU A 166 9.53 -1.76 -4.96
N HIS A 167 10.22 -0.61 -5.00
CA HIS A 167 10.76 -0.05 -6.24
C HIS A 167 11.63 -1.05 -6.99
N TYR A 168 12.38 -1.86 -6.29
CA TYR A 168 13.25 -2.86 -6.90
C TYR A 168 12.50 -3.97 -7.62
N LEU A 169 11.20 -4.16 -7.37
CA LEU A 169 10.37 -5.13 -8.09
C LEU A 169 10.11 -4.71 -9.54
N TYR A 170 10.12 -3.41 -9.84
CA TYR A 170 9.86 -2.90 -11.19
C TYR A 170 10.94 -3.31 -12.21
N GLU A 171 12.17 -3.52 -11.74
CA GLU A 171 13.32 -3.82 -12.62
C GLU A 171 13.67 -5.32 -12.66
N ALA A 172 13.16 -6.11 -11.72
CA ALA A 172 13.80 -7.37 -11.38
C ALA A 172 12.94 -8.62 -11.58
N ILE A 173 11.64 -8.51 -11.77
CA ILE A 173 10.74 -9.68 -11.79
C ILE A 173 10.32 -10.01 -13.22
N ASN A 174 10.51 -11.28 -13.56
CA ASN A 174 9.79 -11.87 -14.68
C ASN A 174 8.30 -11.94 -14.31
N PRO A 175 7.40 -11.23 -15.02
CA PRO A 175 5.97 -11.27 -14.74
C PRO A 175 5.36 -12.68 -14.70
N ALA A 176 6.01 -13.66 -15.36
CA ALA A 176 5.57 -15.04 -15.32
C ALA A 176 5.67 -15.66 -13.92
N GLU A 177 6.65 -15.25 -13.10
CA GLU A 177 6.83 -15.75 -11.73
C GLU A 177 5.69 -15.31 -10.81
N LEU A 178 5.04 -14.18 -11.13
CA LEU A 178 3.89 -13.68 -10.36
C LEU A 178 2.59 -14.43 -10.62
N ARG A 179 2.48 -15.17 -11.74
CA ARG A 179 1.25 -15.91 -12.08
C ARG A 179 0.98 -17.05 -11.10
N GLU A 180 2.02 -17.66 -10.55
CA GLU A 180 1.90 -18.75 -9.59
C GLU A 180 1.27 -18.30 -8.27
N HIS A 181 1.25 -16.99 -7.99
CA HIS A 181 0.75 -16.46 -6.73
C HIS A 181 -0.73 -16.06 -6.73
N ILE A 182 -1.39 -16.02 -7.90
CA ILE A 182 -2.80 -15.62 -8.00
C ILE A 182 -3.76 -16.60 -7.31
N GLU A 183 -3.40 -17.87 -7.27
CA GLU A 183 -4.22 -18.92 -6.67
C GLU A 183 -4.54 -18.64 -5.21
N ASN A 184 -3.57 -18.15 -4.43
CA ASN A 184 -3.80 -17.82 -3.03
C ASN A 184 -4.79 -16.66 -2.83
N TYR A 185 -4.92 -15.75 -3.80
CA TYR A 185 -5.95 -14.70 -3.77
C TYR A 185 -7.34 -15.26 -4.04
N HIS A 186 -7.47 -16.24 -4.96
CA HIS A 186 -8.72 -16.96 -5.20
C HIS A 186 -9.13 -17.75 -3.96
N LEU A 187 -8.19 -18.46 -3.31
CA LEU A 187 -8.43 -19.19 -2.06
C LEU A 187 -8.83 -18.25 -0.93
N LEU A 188 -8.17 -17.09 -0.80
CA LEU A 188 -8.54 -16.08 0.20
C LEU A 188 -9.97 -15.57 -0.04
N LEU A 189 -10.33 -15.25 -1.28
CA LEU A 189 -11.69 -14.79 -1.60
C LEU A 189 -12.73 -15.89 -1.34
N ALA A 190 -12.42 -17.15 -1.63
CA ALA A 190 -13.30 -18.28 -1.30
C ALA A 190 -13.49 -18.45 0.21
N ALA A 191 -12.42 -18.34 1.01
CA ALA A 191 -12.47 -18.39 2.47
C ALA A 191 -13.29 -17.23 3.05
N LEU A 192 -13.15 -16.00 2.50
CA LEU A 192 -13.96 -14.83 2.87
C LEU A 192 -15.45 -15.06 2.59
N LYS A 193 -15.80 -15.62 1.41
CA LYS A 193 -17.20 -16.00 1.05
C LYS A 193 -17.76 -17.06 1.98
N ALA A 194 -16.92 -18.01 2.41
CA ALA A 194 -17.29 -19.08 3.35
C ALA A 194 -17.31 -18.66 4.82
N LYS A 195 -16.87 -17.44 5.13
CA LYS A 195 -16.65 -16.92 6.49
C LYS A 195 -15.69 -17.78 7.33
N ASP A 196 -14.73 -18.40 6.68
CA ASP A 196 -13.69 -19.21 7.30
C ASP A 196 -12.53 -18.33 7.78
N LYS A 197 -12.53 -17.95 9.05
CA LYS A 197 -11.51 -17.09 9.67
C LYS A 197 -10.10 -17.67 9.58
N GLU A 198 -9.96 -18.95 9.88
CA GLU A 198 -8.65 -19.60 9.90
C GLU A 198 -8.13 -19.80 8.47
N GLY A 199 -9.00 -20.17 7.53
CA GLY A 199 -8.67 -20.22 6.12
C GLY A 199 -8.23 -18.85 5.58
N CYS A 200 -8.92 -17.78 5.97
CA CYS A 200 -8.53 -16.41 5.59
C CYS A 200 -7.16 -16.03 6.14
N ARG A 201 -6.87 -16.33 7.41
CA ARG A 201 -5.56 -16.09 8.02
C ARG A 201 -4.46 -16.88 7.30
N HIS A 202 -4.71 -18.15 7.04
CA HIS A 202 -3.75 -19.02 6.35
C HIS A 202 -3.44 -18.51 4.93
N CYS A 203 -4.46 -18.28 4.11
CA CYS A 203 -4.27 -17.78 2.75
C CYS A 203 -3.54 -16.43 2.70
N LEU A 204 -3.90 -15.49 3.62
CA LEU A 204 -3.20 -14.21 3.68
C LEU A 204 -1.75 -14.36 4.12
N ALA A 205 -1.45 -15.26 5.07
CA ALA A 205 -0.09 -15.57 5.50
C ALA A 205 0.76 -16.06 4.33
N GLU A 206 0.24 -17.00 3.53
CA GLU A 206 0.92 -17.52 2.34
C GLU A 206 1.18 -16.40 1.31
N ILE A 207 0.18 -15.55 1.02
CA ILE A 207 0.34 -14.38 0.15
C ILE A 207 1.48 -13.47 0.65
N MET A 208 1.51 -13.20 1.95
CA MET A 208 2.53 -12.33 2.52
C MET A 208 3.93 -12.95 2.45
N GLN A 209 4.06 -14.24 2.75
CA GLN A 209 5.34 -14.96 2.68
C GLN A 209 5.87 -15.01 1.25
N GLN A 210 5.02 -15.29 0.27
CA GLN A 210 5.42 -15.29 -1.14
C GLN A 210 5.88 -13.91 -1.61
N ASN A 211 5.11 -12.86 -1.31
CA ASN A 211 5.46 -11.49 -1.70
C ASN A 211 6.79 -11.04 -1.08
N ILE A 212 7.05 -11.38 0.19
CA ILE A 212 8.30 -11.00 0.84
C ILE A 212 9.49 -11.82 0.33
N ALA A 213 9.29 -13.09 -0.02
CA ALA A 213 10.34 -13.94 -0.60
C ALA A 213 10.84 -13.37 -1.94
N ILE A 214 9.91 -12.91 -2.79
CA ILE A 214 10.22 -12.23 -4.04
C ILE A 214 11.04 -10.95 -3.76
N LEU A 215 10.60 -10.14 -2.82
CA LEU A 215 11.29 -8.89 -2.48
C LEU A 215 12.71 -9.15 -1.94
N TYR A 216 12.91 -10.18 -1.11
CA TYR A 216 14.24 -10.52 -0.58
C TYR A 216 15.23 -11.00 -1.63
N GLN A 217 14.78 -11.59 -2.73
CA GLN A 217 15.67 -11.95 -3.83
C GLN A 217 16.39 -10.70 -4.39
N GLN A 218 15.78 -9.52 -4.30
CA GLN A 218 16.37 -8.27 -4.78
C GLN A 218 17.43 -7.71 -3.82
N TYR A 219 17.29 -7.94 -2.52
CA TYR A 219 18.26 -7.52 -1.50
C TYR A 219 19.50 -8.41 -1.41
N ASN A 220 19.49 -9.55 -2.07
CA ASN A 220 20.62 -10.51 -2.11
C ASN A 220 21.44 -10.37 -3.41
N ARG A 221 21.07 -9.46 -4.31
CA ARG A 221 21.81 -9.11 -5.53
C ARG A 221 22.70 -7.91 -5.30
#